data_b869d3b30b3a9f3771c524056992bdb6
#
_entry.id   b869d3b30b3a9f3771c524056992bdb6
#
_cell.length_a   1.000
_cell.length_b   1.000
_cell.length_c   1.000
_cell.angle_alpha   90.00
_cell.angle_beta   90.00
_cell.angle_gamma   90.00
#
_symmetry.space_group_name_H-M   'P 1'
#
loop_
_entity.id
_entity.type
_entity.pdbx_description
1 polymer ?
#
loop_
_entity_poly.entity_id
_entity_poly.type
_entity_poly.pdbx_seq_one_letter_code
_entity_poly.pdbx_strand_id
1 'polypeptide(L)'
;MKIKYDQPKTILNSYKSVLGQRPLWDWRHSKFYWIDVHEKILIENDSLFEKEKQFTVPEGITNILLKDTNSFLITSHNTIVDYNLLTNKKLLLKKIMKLDETNRINDGAIDLEGNLWIATMNKLQTTPTGEILQYSRELNEINTDKSYIISNGPI
;
A
#
# COMPACT_ATOMS: atom_id res chain seq x y z
N MET A 1 -6.60 -29.94 15.45
CA MET A 1 -7.80 -29.17 15.08
C MET A 1 -7.82 -29.08 13.55
N LYS A 2 -8.84 -29.68 12.87
CA LYS A 2 -8.98 -29.51 11.40
C LYS A 2 -9.69 -28.20 11.15
N ILE A 3 -9.01 -27.23 10.55
CA ILE A 3 -9.62 -25.99 10.10
C ILE A 3 -10.52 -26.35 8.90
N LYS A 4 -11.83 -26.19 9.04
CA LYS A 4 -12.76 -26.26 7.91
C LYS A 4 -12.68 -24.94 7.18
N TYR A 5 -12.24 -24.97 5.94
CA TYR A 5 -12.33 -23.82 5.04
C TYR A 5 -13.68 -23.87 4.32
N ASP A 6 -14.46 -22.84 4.47
CA ASP A 6 -15.62 -22.63 3.61
C ASP A 6 -15.16 -22.33 2.18
N GLN A 7 -15.98 -22.66 1.20
CA GLN A 7 -15.69 -22.30 -0.18
C GLN A 7 -15.62 -20.76 -0.31
N PRO A 8 -14.66 -20.24 -1.07
CA PRO A 8 -14.57 -18.80 -1.31
C PRO A 8 -15.89 -18.27 -1.88
N LYS A 9 -16.38 -17.18 -1.31
CA LYS A 9 -17.56 -16.49 -1.83
C LYS A 9 -17.11 -15.25 -2.61
N THR A 10 -17.65 -15.07 -3.80
CA THR A 10 -17.51 -13.81 -4.52
C THR A 10 -18.36 -12.76 -3.84
N ILE A 11 -17.71 -11.69 -3.39
CA ILE A 11 -18.37 -10.50 -2.85
C ILE A 11 -18.56 -9.55 -4.03
N LEU A 12 -19.81 -9.27 -4.39
CA LEU A 12 -20.11 -8.32 -5.44
C LEU A 12 -20.11 -6.92 -4.84
N ASN A 13 -19.29 -6.05 -5.39
CA ASN A 13 -19.33 -4.61 -5.13
C ASN A 13 -19.52 -3.86 -6.44
N SER A 14 -19.82 -2.57 -6.36
CA SER A 14 -20.11 -1.75 -7.52
C SER A 14 -18.86 -1.44 -8.34
N TYR A 15 -17.70 -1.30 -7.66
CA TYR A 15 -16.44 -0.93 -8.31
C TYR A 15 -15.68 -2.15 -8.83
N LYS A 16 -15.29 -2.08 -10.11
CA LYS A 16 -14.44 -3.08 -10.75
C LYS A 16 -13.06 -2.46 -11.02
N SER A 17 -12.09 -2.86 -10.24
CA SER A 17 -10.71 -2.39 -10.40
C SER A 17 -10.10 -2.84 -11.72
N VAL A 18 -9.36 -1.93 -12.36
CA VAL A 18 -8.47 -2.26 -13.49
C VAL A 18 -7.24 -3.00 -13.00
N LEU A 19 -6.64 -2.54 -11.90
CA LEU A 19 -5.54 -3.20 -11.21
C LEU A 19 -5.74 -3.10 -9.70
N GLY A 20 -6.59 -3.97 -9.16
CA GLY A 20 -6.87 -4.05 -7.72
C GLY A 20 -5.70 -4.68 -6.96
N GLN A 21 -5.20 -4.00 -5.94
CA GLN A 21 -4.10 -4.45 -5.10
C GLN A 21 -4.30 -4.07 -3.63
N ARG A 22 -3.47 -4.65 -2.75
CA ARG A 22 -3.38 -4.31 -1.32
C ARG A 22 -4.71 -4.41 -0.58
N PRO A 23 -5.35 -5.59 -0.55
CA PRO A 23 -6.48 -5.81 0.32
C PRO A 23 -6.04 -5.61 1.78
N LEU A 24 -6.74 -4.74 2.50
CA LEU A 24 -6.41 -4.35 3.86
C LEU A 24 -7.66 -4.37 4.73
N TRP A 25 -7.66 -5.17 5.79
CA TRP A 25 -8.68 -5.16 6.79
C TRP A 25 -8.29 -4.24 7.96
N ASP A 26 -9.06 -3.17 8.15
CA ASP A 26 -8.95 -2.33 9.36
C ASP A 26 -9.92 -2.83 10.42
N TRP A 27 -9.42 -3.67 11.30
CA TRP A 27 -10.18 -4.25 12.41
C TRP A 27 -10.67 -3.20 13.41
N ARG A 28 -10.03 -2.02 13.49
CA ARG A 28 -10.38 -0.93 14.42
C ARG A 28 -11.73 -0.30 14.06
N HIS A 29 -12.00 -0.19 12.76
CA HIS A 29 -13.22 0.42 12.23
C HIS A 29 -14.15 -0.59 11.52
N SER A 30 -13.77 -1.87 11.49
CA SER A 30 -14.48 -2.91 10.74
C SER A 30 -14.68 -2.50 9.27
N LYS A 31 -13.58 -2.04 8.65
CA LYS A 31 -13.54 -1.59 7.27
C LYS A 31 -12.59 -2.42 6.44
N PHE A 32 -12.96 -2.61 5.21
CA PHE A 32 -12.10 -3.24 4.21
C PHE A 32 -11.69 -2.22 3.17
N TYR A 33 -10.39 -2.20 2.86
CA TYR A 33 -9.80 -1.29 1.90
C TYR A 33 -9.07 -2.06 0.82
N TRP A 34 -9.00 -1.49 -0.37
CA TRP A 34 -8.03 -1.85 -1.40
C TRP A 34 -7.76 -0.65 -2.29
N ILE A 35 -6.78 -0.77 -3.17
CA ILE A 35 -6.43 0.28 -4.11
C ILE A 35 -6.62 -0.18 -5.55
N ASP A 36 -7.00 0.74 -6.42
CA ASP A 36 -6.81 0.60 -7.85
C ASP A 36 -5.62 1.47 -8.27
N VAL A 37 -4.54 0.80 -8.61
CA VAL A 37 -3.26 1.47 -8.95
C VAL A 37 -3.38 2.27 -10.25
N HIS A 38 -4.13 1.75 -11.23
CA HIS A 38 -4.33 2.42 -12.52
C HIS A 38 -5.22 3.64 -12.42
N GLU A 39 -6.35 3.50 -11.75
CA GLU A 39 -7.33 4.57 -11.60
C GLU A 39 -6.96 5.55 -10.46
N LYS A 40 -5.90 5.25 -9.69
CA LYS A 40 -5.43 6.06 -8.55
C LYS A 40 -6.52 6.27 -7.50
N ILE A 41 -7.25 5.22 -7.21
CA ILE A 41 -8.39 5.23 -6.29
C ILE A 41 -8.09 4.33 -5.09
N LEU A 42 -8.40 4.82 -3.90
CA LEU A 42 -8.54 4.03 -2.68
C LEU A 42 -10.04 3.74 -2.49
N ILE A 43 -10.37 2.46 -2.31
CA ILE A 43 -11.73 2.01 -2.11
C ILE A 43 -11.89 1.56 -0.65
N GLU A 44 -12.95 2.02 0.01
CA GLU A 44 -13.40 1.62 1.34
C GLU A 44 -14.72 0.88 1.23
N ASN A 45 -14.86 -0.25 1.93
CA ASN A 45 -16.13 -0.90 2.18
C ASN A 45 -16.35 -1.13 3.67
N ASP A 46 -17.61 -1.21 4.09
CA ASP A 46 -17.94 -1.73 5.41
C ASP A 46 -17.76 -3.27 5.47
N SER A 47 -17.90 -3.85 6.65
CA SER A 47 -17.71 -5.28 6.88
C SER A 47 -18.71 -6.18 6.15
N LEU A 48 -19.83 -5.62 5.69
CA LEU A 48 -20.87 -6.34 4.96
C LEU A 48 -20.79 -6.10 3.45
N PHE A 49 -19.91 -5.21 3.01
CA PHE A 49 -19.78 -4.77 1.62
C PHE A 49 -21.04 -4.13 1.03
N GLU A 50 -21.82 -3.49 1.90
CA GLU A 50 -23.05 -2.80 1.50
C GLU A 50 -22.83 -1.31 1.20
N LYS A 51 -21.78 -0.73 1.75
CA LYS A 51 -21.46 0.70 1.64
C LYS A 51 -20.05 0.89 1.12
N GLU A 52 -19.93 1.31 -0.12
CA GLU A 52 -18.66 1.61 -0.78
C GLU A 52 -18.42 3.12 -0.82
N LYS A 53 -17.17 3.51 -0.58
CA LYS A 53 -16.66 4.86 -0.80
C LYS A 53 -15.38 4.82 -1.59
N GLN A 54 -15.16 5.84 -2.41
CA GLN A 54 -13.98 5.99 -3.25
C GLN A 54 -13.28 7.32 -2.93
N PHE A 55 -11.94 7.24 -2.83
CA PHE A 55 -11.10 8.40 -2.56
C PHE A 55 -10.05 8.50 -3.67
N THR A 56 -10.01 9.61 -4.38
CA THR A 56 -9.01 9.84 -5.42
C THR A 56 -7.67 10.23 -4.78
N VAL A 57 -6.61 9.60 -5.24
CA VAL A 57 -5.23 9.89 -4.84
C VAL A 57 -4.46 10.38 -6.06
N PRO A 58 -4.42 11.69 -6.34
CA PRO A 58 -3.93 12.26 -7.61
C PRO A 58 -2.50 11.88 -7.96
N GLU A 59 -1.62 11.77 -6.95
CA GLU A 59 -0.21 11.41 -7.14
C GLU A 59 -0.01 9.94 -7.50
N GLY A 60 -1.10 9.17 -7.55
CA GLY A 60 -1.07 7.73 -7.64
C GLY A 60 -0.91 7.07 -6.28
N ILE A 61 -1.24 5.79 -6.21
CA ILE A 61 -1.15 5.00 -4.99
C ILE A 61 -0.61 3.62 -5.37
N THR A 62 0.42 3.18 -4.68
CA THR A 62 1.02 1.86 -4.89
C THR A 62 0.88 0.95 -3.68
N ASN A 63 0.65 1.54 -2.50
CA ASN A 63 0.45 0.79 -1.26
C ASN A 63 -0.34 1.61 -0.23
N ILE A 64 -1.02 0.91 0.67
CA ILE A 64 -1.73 1.47 1.82
C ILE A 64 -1.43 0.63 3.06
N LEU A 65 -1.05 1.29 4.16
CA LEU A 65 -0.74 0.66 5.44
C LEU A 65 -1.45 1.38 6.57
N LEU A 66 -1.91 0.63 7.57
CA LEU A 66 -2.50 1.23 8.77
C LEU A 66 -1.41 1.96 9.57
N LYS A 67 -1.65 3.23 9.88
CA LYS A 67 -0.75 4.02 10.72
C LYS A 67 -1.34 4.23 12.11
N ASP A 68 -2.37 5.04 12.20
CA ASP A 68 -3.09 5.31 13.45
C ASP A 68 -4.61 5.26 13.24
N THR A 69 -5.39 5.69 14.22
CA THR A 69 -6.85 5.53 14.22
C THR A 69 -7.53 6.07 12.96
N ASN A 70 -7.05 7.17 12.40
CA ASN A 70 -7.72 7.86 11.29
C ASN A 70 -6.80 8.08 10.08
N SER A 71 -5.57 7.60 10.13
CA SER A 71 -4.63 7.83 9.05
C SER A 71 -3.94 6.56 8.57
N PHE A 72 -3.48 6.65 7.34
CA PHE A 72 -2.76 5.61 6.63
C PHE A 72 -1.41 6.14 6.15
N LEU A 73 -0.41 5.27 6.13
CA LEU A 73 0.73 5.50 5.27
C LEU A 73 0.36 5.07 3.86
N ILE A 74 0.40 6.02 2.94
CA ILE A 74 0.25 5.77 1.51
C ILE A 74 1.61 5.92 0.87
N THR A 75 1.96 4.97 0.02
CA THR A 75 3.10 5.16 -0.88
C THR A 75 2.61 5.44 -2.30
N SER A 76 3.32 6.27 -3.00
CA SER A 76 3.17 6.48 -4.43
C SER A 76 4.53 6.28 -5.11
N HIS A 77 4.71 6.77 -6.31
CA HIS A 77 5.91 6.56 -7.11
C HIS A 77 7.25 6.46 -6.32
N ASN A 78 7.60 7.50 -5.57
CA ASN A 78 8.79 7.59 -4.73
C ASN A 78 8.54 8.36 -3.42
N THR A 79 7.29 8.46 -2.99
CA THR A 79 6.91 9.22 -1.80
C THR A 79 6.19 8.36 -0.78
N ILE A 80 6.35 8.73 0.48
CA ILE A 80 5.62 8.21 1.64
C ILE A 80 4.82 9.38 2.21
N VAL A 81 3.51 9.20 2.31
CA VAL A 81 2.55 10.23 2.70
C VAL A 81 1.72 9.73 3.87
N ASP A 82 1.52 10.57 4.86
CA ASP A 82 0.48 10.39 5.87
C ASP A 82 -0.83 10.94 5.32
N TYR A 83 -1.83 10.09 5.22
CA TYR A 83 -3.12 10.45 4.66
C TYR A 83 -4.24 10.21 5.66
N ASN A 84 -4.91 11.29 6.06
CA ASN A 84 -6.08 11.22 6.93
C ASN A 84 -7.35 11.21 6.07
N LEU A 85 -8.07 10.08 6.08
CA LEU A 85 -9.27 9.88 5.28
C LEU A 85 -10.43 10.78 5.70
N LEU A 86 -10.56 11.11 6.99
CA LEU A 86 -11.69 11.90 7.48
C LEU A 86 -11.60 13.36 7.02
N THR A 87 -10.38 13.91 7.04
CA THR A 87 -10.14 15.31 6.71
C THR A 87 -9.64 15.52 5.28
N ASN A 88 -9.36 14.44 4.56
CA ASN A 88 -8.70 14.42 3.26
C ASN A 88 -7.36 15.16 3.24
N LYS A 89 -6.71 15.26 4.41
CA LYS A 89 -5.39 15.91 4.54
C LYS A 89 -4.28 14.93 4.24
N LYS A 90 -3.28 15.43 3.52
CA LYS A 90 -2.06 14.71 3.16
C LYS A 90 -0.85 15.46 3.69
N LEU A 91 0.07 14.73 4.32
CA LEU A 91 1.36 15.24 4.77
C LEU A 91 2.46 14.40 4.14
N LEU A 92 3.29 15.01 3.32
CA LEU A 92 4.49 14.35 2.78
C LEU A 92 5.45 14.08 3.94
N LEU A 93 5.72 12.81 4.21
CA LEU A 93 6.66 12.39 5.25
C LEU A 93 8.07 12.21 4.70
N LYS A 94 8.19 11.59 3.53
CA LYS A 94 9.49 11.30 2.91
C LYS A 94 9.37 11.20 1.40
N LYS A 95 10.40 11.69 0.72
CA LYS A 95 10.70 11.39 -0.68
C LYS A 95 11.96 10.53 -0.75
N ILE A 96 11.86 9.39 -1.43
CA ILE A 96 12.98 8.47 -1.61
C ILE A 96 13.78 8.93 -2.81
N MET A 97 14.81 9.74 -2.56
CA MET A 97 15.57 10.44 -3.61
C MET A 97 16.37 9.50 -4.52
N LYS A 98 16.76 8.33 -4.04
CA LYS A 98 17.49 7.33 -4.82
C LYS A 98 16.63 6.58 -5.84
N LEU A 99 15.30 6.69 -5.76
CA LEU A 99 14.42 6.17 -6.79
C LEU A 99 14.38 7.16 -7.94
N ASP A 100 15.04 6.81 -9.01
CA ASP A 100 15.04 7.53 -10.26
C ASP A 100 13.71 7.35 -11.04
N GLU A 101 13.66 7.88 -12.25
CA GLU A 101 12.46 7.76 -13.09
C GLU A 101 12.21 6.33 -13.59
N THR A 102 13.22 5.45 -13.52
CA THR A 102 13.10 4.06 -14.00
C THR A 102 12.50 3.12 -12.98
N ASN A 103 12.53 3.49 -11.70
CA ASN A 103 12.02 2.69 -10.58
C ASN A 103 10.82 3.36 -9.88
N ARG A 104 10.05 2.57 -9.18
CA ARG A 104 8.96 3.03 -8.31
C ARG A 104 8.82 2.15 -7.08
N ILE A 105 8.17 2.67 -6.06
CA ILE A 105 7.65 1.85 -4.98
C ILE A 105 6.58 0.93 -5.56
N ASN A 106 6.64 -0.35 -5.19
CA ASN A 106 5.66 -1.35 -5.60
C ASN A 106 4.82 -1.84 -4.43
N ASP A 107 5.46 -2.19 -3.33
CA ASP A 107 4.82 -2.77 -2.16
C ASP A 107 5.49 -2.30 -0.87
N GLY A 108 4.96 -2.68 0.29
CA GLY A 108 5.57 -2.41 1.59
C GLY A 108 4.76 -2.97 2.74
N ALA A 109 5.40 -3.04 3.90
CA ALA A 109 4.79 -3.51 5.13
C ALA A 109 5.36 -2.74 6.33
N ILE A 110 4.68 -2.84 7.48
CA ILE A 110 5.20 -2.39 8.77
C ILE A 110 5.42 -3.64 9.61
N ASP A 111 6.65 -3.82 10.13
CA ASP A 111 6.98 -4.93 11.01
C ASP A 111 6.48 -4.71 12.46
N LEU A 112 6.68 -5.72 13.32
CA LEU A 112 6.24 -5.66 14.72
C LEU A 112 6.98 -4.60 15.54
N GLU A 113 8.18 -4.22 15.15
CA GLU A 113 8.98 -3.16 15.75
C GLU A 113 8.53 -1.77 15.25
N GLY A 114 7.67 -1.72 14.23
CA GLY A 114 7.15 -0.51 13.61
C GLY A 114 8.07 0.09 12.55
N ASN A 115 9.04 -0.67 12.05
CA ASN A 115 9.85 -0.27 10.93
C ASN A 115 9.04 -0.43 9.63
N LEU A 116 9.27 0.48 8.70
CA LEU A 116 8.64 0.46 7.39
C LEU A 116 9.55 -0.25 6.38
N TRP A 117 9.03 -1.29 5.77
CA TRP A 117 9.67 -2.00 4.67
C TRP A 117 9.04 -1.57 3.35
N ILE A 118 9.88 -1.23 2.39
CA ILE A 118 9.48 -0.78 1.05
C ILE A 118 10.12 -1.71 0.02
N ALA A 119 9.30 -2.27 -0.84
CA ALA A 119 9.73 -3.02 -2.00
C ALA A 119 9.60 -2.13 -3.25
N THR A 120 10.67 -2.01 -4.02
CA THR A 120 10.68 -1.23 -5.26
C THR A 120 10.79 -2.12 -6.48
N MET A 121 10.47 -1.59 -7.65
CA MET A 121 10.55 -2.34 -8.90
C MET A 121 11.01 -1.45 -10.05
N ASN A 122 11.58 -2.09 -11.05
CA ASN A 122 11.79 -1.48 -12.35
C ASN A 122 10.45 -1.33 -13.09
N LYS A 123 10.13 -0.13 -13.57
CA LYS A 123 8.84 0.15 -14.23
C LYS A 123 8.64 -0.63 -15.51
N LEU A 124 9.72 -0.86 -16.25
CA LEU A 124 9.68 -1.64 -17.49
C LEU A 124 9.77 -3.15 -17.25
N GLN A 125 10.04 -3.56 -16.01
CA GLN A 125 10.16 -4.96 -15.60
C GLN A 125 11.25 -5.73 -16.39
N THR A 126 12.30 -5.05 -16.81
CA THR A 126 13.35 -5.60 -17.67
C THR A 126 14.69 -5.77 -16.98
N THR A 127 14.96 -4.96 -15.94
CA THR A 127 16.27 -4.91 -15.28
C THR A 127 16.12 -5.07 -13.76
N PRO A 128 17.06 -5.77 -13.09
CA PRO A 128 17.02 -6.00 -11.64
C PRO A 128 17.55 -4.79 -10.87
N THR A 129 16.88 -3.64 -11.01
CA THR A 129 17.22 -2.39 -10.32
C THR A 129 16.34 -2.11 -9.10
N GLY A 130 15.36 -2.97 -8.82
CA GLY A 130 14.53 -2.89 -7.62
C GLY A 130 15.31 -3.21 -6.36
N GLU A 131 14.87 -2.65 -5.24
CA GLU A 131 15.46 -2.76 -3.92
C GLU A 131 14.39 -3.08 -2.87
N ILE A 132 14.80 -3.71 -1.77
CA ILE A 132 14.04 -3.77 -0.53
C ILE A 132 14.72 -2.83 0.46
N LEU A 133 13.99 -1.85 0.96
CA LEU A 133 14.46 -0.78 1.82
C LEU A 133 13.79 -0.91 3.17
N GLN A 134 14.58 -0.83 4.24
CA GLN A 134 14.06 -0.77 5.61
C GLN A 134 14.28 0.61 6.19
N TYR A 135 13.24 1.19 6.75
CA TYR A 135 13.24 2.48 7.43
C TYR A 135 12.77 2.32 8.87
N SER A 136 13.41 3.04 9.81
CA SER A 136 12.91 3.17 11.18
C SER A 136 11.54 3.86 11.22
N ARG A 137 10.93 3.92 12.40
CA ARG A 137 9.68 4.68 12.64
C ARG A 137 9.81 6.16 12.27
N GLU A 138 11.00 6.73 12.42
CA GLU A 138 11.34 8.12 12.08
C GLU A 138 11.72 8.27 10.60
N LEU A 139 11.56 7.21 9.80
CA LEU A 139 11.91 7.15 8.39
C LEU A 139 13.40 7.35 8.09
N ASN A 140 14.29 6.96 9.02
CA ASN A 140 15.70 6.83 8.74
C ASN A 140 15.98 5.47 8.08
N GLU A 141 16.76 5.46 7.01
CA GLU A 141 17.13 4.22 6.34
C GLU A 141 18.02 3.37 7.24
N ILE A 142 17.64 2.10 7.46
CA ILE A 142 18.35 1.15 8.31
C ILE A 142 19.14 0.17 7.43
N ASN A 143 18.49 -0.36 6.41
CA ASN A 143 19.03 -1.44 5.58
C ASN A 143 18.52 -1.36 4.15
N THR A 144 19.28 -1.96 3.23
CA THR A 144 18.89 -2.07 1.82
C THR A 144 19.40 -3.39 1.26
N ASP A 145 18.50 -4.13 0.60
CA ASP A 145 18.85 -5.25 -0.26
C ASP A 145 18.49 -4.93 -1.70
N LYS A 146 19.26 -5.44 -2.67
CA LYS A 146 19.22 -5.01 -4.07
C LYS A 146 19.10 -6.18 -5.04
N SER A 147 18.84 -5.81 -6.32
CA SER A 147 18.88 -6.71 -7.47
C SER A 147 17.59 -7.49 -7.70
N TYR A 148 16.47 -6.83 -7.58
CA TYR A 148 15.16 -7.37 -7.92
C TYR A 148 14.60 -6.70 -9.18
N ILE A 149 13.88 -7.45 -10.01
CA ILE A 149 13.09 -6.87 -11.11
C ILE A 149 11.78 -6.32 -10.54
N ILE A 150 11.06 -7.14 -9.78
CA ILE A 150 9.81 -6.80 -9.09
C ILE A 150 9.90 -7.38 -7.68
N SER A 151 9.83 -6.53 -6.66
CA SER A 151 9.76 -6.97 -5.27
C SER A 151 8.33 -6.80 -4.76
N ASN A 152 7.87 -7.79 -3.99
CA ASN A 152 6.56 -7.80 -3.34
C ASN A 152 6.68 -8.36 -1.93
N GLY A 153 5.73 -8.00 -1.07
CA GLY A 153 5.51 -8.60 0.25
C GLY A 153 6.72 -8.60 1.16
N PRO A 154 7.43 -7.47 1.37
CA PRO A 154 8.52 -7.47 2.34
C PRO A 154 7.91 -7.59 3.75
N ILE A 155 8.00 -8.76 4.33
CA ILE A 155 7.56 -9.08 5.69
C ILE A 155 8.71 -9.79 6.39
#